data_40ebc4dbc25fc1a6ae19b2ecf2f8ece9
#
_entry.id   40ebc4dbc25fc1a6ae19b2ecf2f8ece9
#
_cell.length_a   1.000
_cell.length_b   1.000
_cell.length_c   1.000
_cell.angle_alpha   90.00
_cell.angle_beta   90.00
_cell.angle_gamma   90.00
#
_symmetry.space_group_name_H-M   'P 1'
#
loop_
_entity.id
_entity.type
_entity.pdbx_description
1 polymer ?
#
loop_
_entity_poly.entity_id
_entity_poly.type
_entity_poly.pdbx_seq_one_letter_code
_entity_poly.pdbx_strand_id
1 'polypeptide(L)'
;ELERVMVAGGDAGKVVFSGVGKTASEMRRALKAGIKCFNVESEAELRLLAAVAEQMACRAPISIRVNPDVDAGTHPYISTGLRENKFGVDVASARNLYRFADDAPFLEPVGIDCHIGSQILDVAPFITALHSLLGLIDDLAHEDISLDHLDVGGGLGAVSYTHLRAHETSE
;
A
#
# COMPACT_ATOMS: atom_id res chain seq x y z
N GLU A 1 -12.97 10.66 2.04
CA GLU A 1 -12.53 10.66 0.62
C GLU A 1 -13.37 9.71 -0.21
N LEU A 2 -13.58 8.44 0.18
CA LEU A 2 -14.40 7.47 -0.56
C LEU A 2 -15.78 8.03 -0.93
N GLU A 3 -16.48 8.68 0.02
CA GLU A 3 -17.79 9.29 -0.25
C GLU A 3 -17.73 10.35 -1.36
N ARG A 4 -16.67 11.15 -1.40
CA ARG A 4 -16.49 12.16 -2.45
C ARG A 4 -16.31 11.50 -3.82
N VAL A 5 -15.56 10.41 -3.88
CA VAL A 5 -15.40 9.63 -5.11
C VAL A 5 -16.74 9.11 -5.59
N MET A 6 -17.55 8.52 -4.69
CA MET A 6 -18.86 7.98 -5.02
C MET A 6 -19.85 9.07 -5.48
N VAL A 7 -19.89 10.21 -4.79
CA VAL A 7 -20.75 11.34 -5.16
C VAL A 7 -20.35 11.93 -6.52
N ALA A 8 -19.04 11.90 -6.85
CA ALA A 8 -18.54 12.35 -8.15
C ALA A 8 -18.77 11.33 -9.29
N GLY A 9 -19.46 10.20 -9.02
CA GLY A 9 -19.74 9.16 -10.01
C GLY A 9 -18.55 8.19 -10.23
N GLY A 10 -17.59 8.17 -9.30
CA GLY A 10 -16.47 7.23 -9.34
C GLY A 10 -16.90 5.80 -9.02
N ASP A 11 -16.16 4.85 -9.55
CA ASP A 11 -16.36 3.42 -9.35
C ASP A 11 -15.60 2.96 -8.09
N ALA A 12 -16.32 2.50 -7.07
CA ALA A 12 -15.72 1.99 -5.84
C ALA A 12 -14.78 0.79 -6.11
N GLY A 13 -15.12 -0.07 -7.06
CA GLY A 13 -14.30 -1.21 -7.46
C GLY A 13 -12.91 -0.86 -8.03
N LYS A 14 -12.64 0.44 -8.25
CA LYS A 14 -11.32 0.97 -8.64
C LYS A 14 -10.60 1.69 -7.51
N VAL A 15 -11.21 1.79 -6.33
CA VAL A 15 -10.63 2.48 -5.17
C VAL A 15 -9.74 1.53 -4.38
N VAL A 16 -8.50 1.96 -4.14
CA VAL A 16 -7.57 1.34 -3.20
C VAL A 16 -7.54 2.17 -1.93
N PHE A 17 -7.74 1.53 -0.78
CA PHE A 17 -7.72 2.20 0.51
C PHE A 17 -6.34 2.08 1.17
N SER A 18 -5.50 3.08 0.98
CA SER A 18 -4.17 3.20 1.58
C SER A 18 -4.18 4.11 2.80
N GLY A 19 -3.08 4.10 3.56
CA GLY A 19 -2.82 4.97 4.72
C GLY A 19 -2.85 4.22 6.04
N VAL A 20 -2.05 4.72 6.99
CA VAL A 20 -1.98 4.19 8.37
C VAL A 20 -3.20 4.63 9.19
N GLY A 21 -3.54 3.85 10.19
CA GLY A 21 -4.58 4.22 11.16
C GLY A 21 -6.02 4.11 10.65
N LYS A 22 -6.29 3.23 9.68
CA LYS A 22 -7.65 2.91 9.27
C LYS A 22 -8.49 2.42 10.45
N THR A 23 -9.64 3.01 10.64
CA THR A 23 -10.58 2.62 11.71
C THR A 23 -11.51 1.51 11.28
N ALA A 24 -12.01 0.72 12.23
CA ALA A 24 -13.00 -0.32 11.96
C ALA A 24 -14.27 0.22 11.27
N SER A 25 -14.67 1.45 11.58
CA SER A 25 -15.83 2.09 10.93
C SER A 25 -15.56 2.42 9.46
N GLU A 26 -14.35 2.88 9.15
CA GLU A 26 -13.93 3.16 7.76
C GLU A 26 -13.80 1.86 6.96
N MET A 27 -13.22 0.80 7.58
CA MET A 27 -13.14 -0.52 6.96
C MET A 27 -14.52 -1.07 6.61
N ARG A 28 -15.50 -1.00 7.54
CA ARG A 28 -16.89 -1.41 7.27
C ARG A 28 -17.51 -0.66 6.10
N ARG A 29 -17.28 0.66 6.03
CA ARG A 29 -17.82 1.49 4.93
C ARG A 29 -17.18 1.12 3.61
N ALA A 30 -15.87 0.90 3.58
CA ALA A 30 -15.14 0.53 2.39
C ALA A 30 -15.53 -0.87 1.88
N LEU A 31 -15.67 -1.86 2.77
CA LEU A 31 -16.20 -3.18 2.43
C LEU A 31 -17.61 -3.12 1.87
N LYS A 32 -18.49 -2.34 2.51
CA LYS A 32 -19.87 -2.15 2.04
C LYS A 32 -19.94 -1.48 0.67
N ALA A 33 -19.01 -0.60 0.37
CA ALA A 33 -18.90 0.07 -0.93
C ALA A 33 -18.33 -0.82 -2.02
N GLY A 34 -17.68 -1.95 -1.68
CA GLY A 34 -17.04 -2.86 -2.63
C GLY A 34 -15.80 -2.25 -3.26
N ILE A 35 -14.89 -1.73 -2.46
CA ILE A 35 -13.62 -1.18 -2.97
C ILE A 35 -12.73 -2.27 -3.57
N LYS A 36 -11.76 -1.88 -4.41
CA LYS A 36 -10.83 -2.83 -5.04
C LYS A 36 -10.00 -3.61 -4.01
N CYS A 37 -9.35 -2.91 -3.10
CA CYS A 37 -8.61 -3.55 -2.00
C CYS A 37 -8.22 -2.56 -0.90
N PHE A 38 -7.75 -3.12 0.22
CA PHE A 38 -7.08 -2.40 1.30
C PHE A 38 -5.58 -2.61 1.19
N ASN A 39 -4.79 -1.53 1.12
CA ASN A 39 -3.36 -1.60 1.34
C ASN A 39 -3.10 -1.64 2.85
N VAL A 40 -2.74 -2.81 3.35
CA VAL A 40 -2.52 -3.09 4.76
C VAL A 40 -1.09 -2.74 5.13
N GLU A 41 -0.91 -1.95 6.20
CA GLU A 41 0.40 -1.40 6.56
C GLU A 41 1.01 -2.03 7.83
N SER A 42 0.26 -2.92 8.50
CA SER A 42 0.74 -3.61 9.71
C SER A 42 -0.05 -4.88 10.01
N GLU A 43 0.54 -5.77 10.81
CA GLU A 43 -0.15 -6.97 11.31
C GLU A 43 -1.41 -6.62 12.13
N ALA A 44 -1.32 -5.61 12.99
CA ALA A 44 -2.46 -5.18 13.80
C ALA A 44 -3.64 -4.71 12.94
N GLU A 45 -3.35 -4.00 11.86
CA GLU A 45 -4.37 -3.58 10.89
C GLU A 45 -4.99 -4.78 10.15
N LEU A 46 -4.15 -5.74 9.72
CA LEU A 46 -4.63 -6.96 9.06
C LEU A 46 -5.59 -7.74 9.97
N ARG A 47 -5.23 -7.92 11.24
CA ARG A 47 -6.08 -8.61 12.22
C ARG A 47 -7.38 -7.87 12.50
N LEU A 48 -7.32 -6.53 12.56
CA LEU A 48 -8.53 -5.71 12.71
C LEU A 48 -9.44 -5.85 11.50
N LEU A 49 -8.87 -5.82 10.29
CA LEU A 49 -9.64 -5.98 9.06
C LEU A 49 -10.29 -7.37 8.98
N ALA A 50 -9.56 -8.43 9.35
CA ALA A 50 -10.10 -9.79 9.41
C ALA A 50 -11.33 -9.87 10.34
N ALA A 51 -11.23 -9.30 11.56
CA ALA A 51 -12.33 -9.28 12.50
C ALA A 51 -13.54 -8.46 11.99
N VAL A 52 -13.30 -7.36 11.29
CA VAL A 52 -14.37 -6.55 10.68
C VAL A 52 -15.03 -7.31 9.52
N ALA A 53 -14.27 -7.97 8.66
CA ALA A 53 -14.77 -8.74 7.55
C ALA A 53 -15.61 -9.96 8.02
N GLU A 54 -15.15 -10.65 9.07
CA GLU A 54 -15.89 -11.72 9.74
C GLU A 54 -17.24 -11.24 10.28
N GLN A 55 -17.26 -10.11 11.02
CA GLN A 55 -18.49 -9.51 11.53
C GLN A 55 -19.50 -9.14 10.43
N MET A 56 -18.99 -8.79 9.25
CA MET A 56 -19.80 -8.45 8.08
C MET A 56 -20.13 -9.67 7.20
N ALA A 57 -19.60 -10.83 7.51
CA ALA A 57 -19.71 -12.06 6.72
C ALA A 57 -19.36 -11.84 5.23
N CYS A 58 -18.30 -11.07 4.96
CA CYS A 58 -17.80 -10.78 3.61
C CYS A 58 -16.29 -10.95 3.54
N ARG A 59 -15.76 -11.22 2.35
CA ARG A 59 -14.30 -11.26 2.12
C ARG A 59 -13.77 -9.85 1.90
N ALA A 60 -12.64 -9.55 2.53
CA ALA A 60 -11.90 -8.31 2.38
C ALA A 60 -10.73 -8.52 1.42
N PRO A 61 -10.74 -7.90 0.22
CA PRO A 61 -9.60 -7.93 -0.67
C PRO A 61 -8.47 -7.08 -0.09
N ILE A 62 -7.27 -7.67 0.00
CA ILE A 62 -6.10 -7.03 0.60
C ILE A 62 -4.90 -7.01 -0.32
N SER A 63 -4.10 -5.97 -0.17
CA SER A 63 -2.73 -5.83 -0.63
C SER A 63 -1.86 -5.49 0.58
N ILE A 64 -0.73 -6.14 0.75
CA ILE A 64 0.17 -5.82 1.87
C ILE A 64 1.22 -4.83 1.39
N ARG A 65 1.35 -3.72 2.13
CA ARG A 65 2.39 -2.73 1.88
C ARG A 65 3.72 -3.22 2.42
N VAL A 66 4.59 -3.58 1.49
CA VAL A 66 5.93 -4.10 1.78
C VAL A 66 6.94 -2.97 1.75
N ASN A 67 7.82 -2.94 2.75
CA ASN A 67 9.02 -2.12 2.73
C ASN A 67 10.16 -2.96 2.12
N PRO A 68 10.60 -2.66 0.89
CA PRO A 68 11.65 -3.44 0.24
C PRO A 68 13.06 -3.12 0.74
N ASP A 69 13.19 -2.25 1.76
CA ASP A 69 14.46 -1.77 2.35
C ASP A 69 15.45 -1.18 1.33
N VAL A 70 14.92 -0.44 0.37
CA VAL A 70 15.69 0.26 -0.67
C VAL A 70 16.00 1.67 -0.22
N ASP A 71 17.27 2.08 -0.35
CA ASP A 71 17.66 3.48 -0.19
C ASP A 71 17.22 4.25 -1.44
N ALA A 72 16.23 5.10 -1.28
CA ALA A 72 15.70 5.92 -2.36
C ALA A 72 16.63 7.07 -2.79
N GLY A 73 17.80 7.22 -2.16
CA GLY A 73 18.76 8.30 -2.48
C GLY A 73 18.20 9.70 -2.27
N THR A 74 17.15 9.84 -1.46
CA THR A 74 16.54 11.13 -1.15
C THR A 74 17.46 11.96 -0.27
N HIS A 75 17.41 13.29 -0.45
CA HIS A 75 18.29 14.27 0.17
C HIS A 75 18.64 13.96 1.63
N PRO A 76 19.92 14.12 2.09
CA PRO A 76 20.38 13.72 3.43
C PRO A 76 19.53 14.28 4.60
N TYR A 77 18.85 15.40 4.41
CA TYR A 77 17.96 16.00 5.40
C TYR A 77 16.64 15.24 5.62
N ILE A 78 16.26 14.37 4.70
CA ILE A 78 15.04 13.54 4.78
C ILE A 78 15.41 12.11 5.18
N SER A 79 16.64 11.65 4.88
CA SER A 79 17.10 10.28 5.14
C SER A 79 17.68 10.07 6.56
N THR A 80 18.09 11.13 7.27
CA THR A 80 18.84 11.01 8.52
C THR A 80 18.01 10.78 9.77
N GLY A 81 16.68 10.79 9.70
CA GLY A 81 15.86 10.69 10.88
C GLY A 81 15.19 9.33 11.11
N LEU A 82 15.13 8.42 10.15
CA LEU A 82 13.99 7.51 10.16
C LEU A 82 14.25 6.11 9.62
N ARG A 83 15.35 5.45 10.03
CA ARG A 83 15.42 3.99 9.95
C ARG A 83 14.28 3.31 10.74
N GLU A 84 13.68 4.02 11.69
CA GLU A 84 12.63 3.49 12.59
C GLU A 84 11.20 3.79 12.11
N ASN A 85 10.99 4.63 11.09
CA ASN A 85 9.65 5.01 10.60
C ASN A 85 9.45 4.72 9.10
N LYS A 86 9.95 3.62 8.61
CA LYS A 86 9.57 3.14 7.30
C LYS A 86 8.16 2.54 7.40
N PHE A 87 7.21 3.08 6.62
CA PHE A 87 5.86 2.54 6.52
C PHE A 87 5.86 1.17 5.84
N GLY A 88 4.87 0.36 6.17
CA GLY A 88 4.74 -0.99 5.66
C GLY A 88 5.53 -2.01 6.50
N VAL A 89 5.46 -3.25 6.11
CA VAL A 89 6.12 -4.38 6.76
C VAL A 89 7.35 -4.83 5.98
N ASP A 90 8.35 -5.37 6.64
CA ASP A 90 9.51 -5.96 5.96
C ASP A 90 9.11 -7.21 5.16
N VAL A 91 9.95 -7.60 4.18
CA VAL A 91 9.68 -8.69 3.24
C VAL A 91 9.41 -10.02 3.97
N ALA A 92 10.17 -10.34 5.02
CA ALA A 92 10.02 -11.60 5.75
C ALA A 92 8.71 -11.63 6.56
N SER A 93 8.36 -10.51 7.19
CA SER A 93 7.07 -10.33 7.88
C SER A 93 5.90 -10.39 6.90
N ALA A 94 6.03 -9.76 5.73
CA ALA A 94 4.99 -9.77 4.71
C ALA A 94 4.61 -11.19 4.27
N ARG A 95 5.59 -12.07 4.05
CA ARG A 95 5.33 -13.48 3.71
C ARG A 95 4.47 -14.18 4.77
N ASN A 96 4.75 -13.95 6.05
CA ASN A 96 3.96 -14.54 7.14
C ASN A 96 2.55 -13.96 7.20
N LEU A 97 2.39 -12.67 6.90
CA LEU A 97 1.08 -12.03 6.85
C LEU A 97 0.24 -12.52 5.66
N TYR A 98 0.85 -12.81 4.52
CA TYR A 98 0.15 -13.43 3.37
C TYR A 98 -0.34 -14.84 3.71
N ARG A 99 0.48 -15.67 4.37
CA ARG A 99 0.04 -16.99 4.85
C ARG A 99 -1.13 -16.88 5.82
N PHE A 100 -1.04 -15.95 6.78
CA PHE A 100 -2.14 -15.68 7.69
C PHE A 100 -3.40 -15.24 6.96
N ALA A 101 -3.26 -14.38 5.93
CA ALA A 101 -4.40 -13.89 5.18
C ALA A 101 -5.04 -14.97 4.30
N ASP A 102 -4.24 -15.86 3.72
CA ASP A 102 -4.71 -16.99 2.92
C ASP A 102 -5.47 -18.03 3.76
N ASP A 103 -4.98 -18.31 4.97
CA ASP A 103 -5.64 -19.18 5.94
C ASP A 103 -6.94 -18.58 6.52
N ALA A 104 -7.09 -17.25 6.47
CA ALA A 104 -8.21 -16.55 7.07
C ALA A 104 -9.43 -16.53 6.13
N PRO A 105 -10.59 -17.11 6.51
CA PRO A 105 -11.73 -17.32 5.61
C PRO A 105 -12.36 -16.02 5.08
N PHE A 106 -12.11 -14.88 5.75
CA PHE A 106 -12.67 -13.58 5.41
C PHE A 106 -11.66 -12.58 4.85
N LEU A 107 -10.43 -13.03 4.56
CA LEU A 107 -9.45 -12.24 3.83
C LEU A 107 -9.23 -12.81 2.43
N GLU A 108 -8.77 -11.96 1.51
CA GLU A 108 -8.46 -12.32 0.13
C GLU A 108 -7.22 -11.58 -0.33
N PRO A 109 -6.04 -12.23 -0.31
CA PRO A 109 -4.84 -11.65 -0.90
C PRO A 109 -5.05 -11.42 -2.40
N VAL A 110 -5.03 -10.15 -2.84
CA VAL A 110 -5.22 -9.82 -4.25
C VAL A 110 -4.07 -8.99 -4.82
N GLY A 111 -3.19 -8.46 -3.98
CA GLY A 111 -2.12 -7.60 -4.46
C GLY A 111 -0.98 -7.44 -3.47
N ILE A 112 0.05 -6.74 -3.94
CA ILE A 112 1.20 -6.29 -3.17
C ILE A 112 1.49 -4.84 -3.53
N ASP A 113 1.83 -4.00 -2.54
CA ASP A 113 2.22 -2.63 -2.79
C ASP A 113 3.50 -2.24 -2.05
N CYS A 114 4.18 -1.24 -2.58
CA CYS A 114 5.25 -0.54 -1.90
C CYS A 114 5.18 0.96 -2.19
N HIS A 115 5.83 1.73 -1.33
CA HIS A 115 6.08 3.14 -1.59
C HIS A 115 7.43 3.51 -1.01
N ILE A 116 8.42 3.69 -1.87
CA ILE A 116 9.82 3.87 -1.47
C ILE A 116 10.20 5.32 -1.14
N GLY A 117 9.29 6.26 -1.36
CA GLY A 117 9.47 7.68 -1.00
C GLY A 117 8.87 8.65 -2.01
N SER A 118 9.15 9.94 -1.79
CA SER A 118 8.75 11.04 -2.64
C SER A 118 9.97 11.76 -3.20
N GLN A 119 9.81 12.49 -4.30
CA GLN A 119 10.86 13.29 -4.95
C GLN A 119 12.04 12.45 -5.46
N ILE A 120 11.79 11.22 -5.87
CA ILE A 120 12.81 10.32 -6.40
C ILE A 120 13.06 10.72 -7.85
N LEU A 121 14.29 11.10 -8.15
CA LEU A 121 14.70 11.55 -9.48
C LEU A 121 15.34 10.45 -10.32
N ASP A 122 15.73 9.35 -9.69
CA ASP A 122 16.35 8.19 -10.35
C ASP A 122 15.37 7.01 -10.37
N VAL A 123 15.37 6.27 -11.46
CA VAL A 123 14.56 5.07 -11.65
C VAL A 123 15.17 3.84 -10.96
N ALA A 124 16.49 3.82 -10.73
CA ALA A 124 17.18 2.66 -10.17
C ALA A 124 16.62 2.16 -8.83
N PRO A 125 16.24 3.02 -7.86
CA PRO A 125 15.59 2.56 -6.63
C PRO A 125 14.26 1.82 -6.88
N PHE A 126 13.46 2.26 -7.87
CA PHE A 126 12.22 1.58 -8.25
C PHE A 126 12.48 0.19 -8.83
N ILE A 127 13.53 0.05 -9.67
CA ILE A 127 13.92 -1.25 -10.23
C ILE A 127 14.35 -2.20 -9.11
N THR A 128 15.12 -1.72 -8.15
CA THR A 128 15.56 -2.53 -7.00
C THR A 128 14.38 -2.97 -6.14
N ALA A 129 13.45 -2.06 -5.84
CA ALA A 129 12.22 -2.36 -5.11
C ALA A 129 11.36 -3.39 -5.86
N LEU A 130 11.19 -3.20 -7.17
CA LEU A 130 10.44 -4.13 -8.03
C LEU A 130 11.03 -5.54 -7.98
N HIS A 131 12.35 -5.70 -8.09
CA HIS A 131 12.99 -7.02 -8.00
C HIS A 131 12.75 -7.68 -6.64
N SER A 132 12.77 -6.91 -5.55
CA SER A 132 12.46 -7.43 -4.20
C SER A 132 11.02 -7.94 -4.10
N LEU A 133 10.06 -7.17 -4.65
CA LEU A 133 8.66 -7.55 -4.65
C LEU A 133 8.38 -8.76 -5.55
N LEU A 134 9.00 -8.82 -6.74
CA LEU A 134 8.87 -9.97 -7.64
C LEU A 134 9.41 -11.25 -7.00
N GLY A 135 10.53 -11.17 -6.27
CA GLY A 135 11.03 -12.30 -5.51
C GLY A 135 10.06 -12.80 -4.45
N LEU A 136 9.38 -11.88 -3.73
CA LEU A 136 8.34 -12.26 -2.77
C LEU A 136 7.10 -12.86 -3.46
N ILE A 137 6.69 -12.31 -4.62
CA ILE A 137 5.58 -12.86 -5.41
C ILE A 137 5.88 -14.29 -5.86
N ASP A 138 7.10 -14.54 -6.35
CA ASP A 138 7.55 -15.88 -6.75
C ASP A 138 7.53 -16.85 -5.56
N ASP A 139 8.00 -16.41 -4.39
CA ASP A 139 7.95 -17.21 -3.16
C ASP A 139 6.51 -17.54 -2.76
N LEU A 140 5.58 -16.58 -2.82
CA LEU A 140 4.17 -16.77 -2.51
C LEU A 140 3.50 -17.70 -3.52
N ALA A 141 3.83 -17.62 -4.80
CA ALA A 141 3.33 -18.50 -5.83
C ALA A 141 3.73 -19.97 -5.60
N HIS A 142 4.92 -20.23 -5.04
CA HIS A 142 5.32 -21.56 -4.62
C HIS A 142 4.52 -22.11 -3.41
N GLU A 143 3.78 -21.25 -2.74
CA GLU A 143 2.89 -21.58 -1.62
C GLU A 143 1.40 -21.54 -2.04
N ASP A 144 1.12 -21.56 -3.35
CA ASP A 144 -0.22 -21.46 -3.94
C ASP A 144 -0.96 -20.14 -3.65
N ILE A 145 -0.25 -19.10 -3.18
CA ILE A 145 -0.81 -17.76 -2.98
C ILE A 145 -0.56 -16.93 -4.24
N SER A 146 -1.64 -16.62 -4.97
CA SER A 146 -1.59 -15.86 -6.22
C SER A 146 -2.07 -14.42 -6.01
N LEU A 147 -1.33 -13.47 -6.57
CA LEU A 147 -1.65 -12.04 -6.51
C LEU A 147 -1.99 -11.50 -7.91
N ASP A 148 -3.03 -10.68 -7.99
CA ASP A 148 -3.56 -10.15 -9.26
C ASP A 148 -2.91 -8.83 -9.69
N HIS A 149 -2.36 -8.07 -8.72
CA HIS A 149 -1.75 -6.77 -9.02
C HIS A 149 -0.56 -6.44 -8.14
N LEU A 150 0.31 -5.61 -8.70
CA LEU A 150 1.47 -5.01 -8.06
C LEU A 150 1.36 -3.49 -8.18
N ASP A 151 1.50 -2.79 -7.05
CA ASP A 151 1.59 -1.33 -6.98
C ASP A 151 3.00 -0.94 -6.50
N VAL A 152 3.73 -0.23 -7.33
CA VAL A 152 5.08 0.25 -6.99
C VAL A 152 5.07 1.63 -6.31
N GLY A 153 3.89 2.15 -6.01
CA GLY A 153 3.71 3.45 -5.41
C GLY A 153 3.94 4.60 -6.39
N GLY A 154 4.06 5.77 -5.81
CA GLY A 154 4.35 7.00 -6.55
C GLY A 154 5.69 7.62 -6.14
N GLY A 155 5.83 8.92 -6.38
CA GLY A 155 6.97 9.71 -5.92
C GLY A 155 8.05 9.97 -6.97
N LEU A 156 7.97 9.38 -8.15
CA LEU A 156 8.90 9.70 -9.25
C LEU A 156 8.66 11.13 -9.72
N GLY A 157 9.68 11.98 -9.58
CA GLY A 157 9.61 13.40 -9.96
C GLY A 157 8.57 14.23 -9.21
N ALA A 158 7.83 13.65 -8.28
CA ALA A 158 6.79 14.36 -7.53
C ALA A 158 7.43 15.27 -6.48
N VAL A 159 7.17 16.58 -6.59
CA VAL A 159 7.61 17.57 -5.62
C VAL A 159 6.53 17.75 -4.56
N SER A 160 6.85 17.46 -3.30
CA SER A 160 5.92 17.64 -2.17
C SER A 160 5.69 19.10 -1.78
N TYR A 161 6.40 20.04 -2.41
CA TYR A 161 6.25 21.47 -2.20
C TYR A 161 5.54 22.11 -3.39
N THR A 162 4.31 22.54 -3.20
CA THR A 162 3.62 23.49 -4.07
C THR A 162 4.11 24.91 -3.81
N HIS A 163 5.41 25.16 -3.81
CA HIS A 163 5.93 26.48 -4.03
C HIS A 163 5.99 26.69 -5.55
N LEU A 164 4.87 27.05 -6.12
CA LEU A 164 4.86 27.89 -7.31
C LEU A 164 5.71 29.10 -6.93
N ARG A 165 6.91 29.20 -7.50
CA ARG A 165 7.71 30.42 -7.38
C ARG A 165 6.89 31.52 -8.04
N ALA A 166 6.43 32.46 -7.23
CA ALA A 166 5.70 33.63 -7.70
C ALA A 166 6.55 34.57 -8.60
N HIS A 167 7.72 34.11 -9.06
CA HIS A 167 8.68 34.90 -9.84
C HIS A 167 8.78 34.48 -11.31
N GLU A 168 8.01 33.50 -11.79
CA GLU A 168 8.07 33.10 -13.19
C GLU A 168 6.90 33.65 -14.05
N THR A 169 6.11 34.57 -13.52
CA THR A 169 5.00 35.19 -14.27
C THR A 169 5.19 36.68 -14.54
N SER A 170 6.43 37.18 -14.48
CA SER A 170 6.71 38.58 -14.86
C SER A 170 7.78 38.60 -15.96
N GLU A 171 7.38 38.32 -17.20
CA GLU A 171 7.85 38.95 -18.42
C GLU A 171 6.78 38.85 -19.49
#